data_9a9fcbd9e721577301e72b258d537610
#
_entry.id   9a9fcbd9e721577301e72b258d537610
#
_cell.length_a   1.000
_cell.length_b   1.000
_cell.length_c   1.000
_cell.angle_alpha   90.00
_cell.angle_beta   90.00
_cell.angle_gamma   90.00
#
_symmetry.space_group_name_H-M   'P 1'
#
loop_
_entity.id
_entity.type
_entity.pdbx_description
1 polymer ?
#
loop_
_entity_poly.entity_id
_entity_poly.type
_entity_poly.pdbx_seq_one_letter_code
_entity_poly.pdbx_strand_id
1 'polypeptide(L)'
;MNSLIAIVEDDLDQQQNYADALQRKGFRTVCFSSVEEALQGISKENPDLVLLDVVLGEDSEGGFTICRKLLDRGDNIPIIFLTDRSDEIDQVFGLRLGAWDYQTKPISLALLAERIKSLLRIHLARTTQHSLSKLEPNTEHDQTGLIIDEEKSFASWHGQTVPLTLTEFRILVAVLKAGSEGIDYSALCEKTMQRMVTNGTINSHVKNIRKKFNALGHEFTCIRNKPGFGYRWEKS
;
A
#
# COMPACT_ATOMS: atom_id res chain seq x y z
N MET A 1 -21.21 -0.60 2.58
CA MET A 1 -20.16 0.02 3.38
C MET A 1 -20.23 1.52 3.12
N ASN A 2 -20.29 2.34 4.14
CA ASN A 2 -20.43 3.80 3.97
C ASN A 2 -19.06 4.49 4.12
N SER A 3 -18.03 3.92 3.43
CA SER A 3 -16.66 4.39 3.56
C SER A 3 -16.48 5.76 2.92
N LEU A 4 -15.68 6.61 3.56
CA LEU A 4 -15.36 7.95 3.12
C LEU A 4 -14.07 7.95 2.30
N ILE A 5 -14.15 8.42 1.06
CA ILE A 5 -13.02 8.54 0.15
C ILE A 5 -12.64 10.00 0.00
N ALA A 6 -11.41 10.36 0.34
CA ALA A 6 -10.87 11.66 -0.01
C ALA A 6 -10.37 11.64 -1.45
N ILE A 7 -10.77 12.62 -2.23
CA ILE A 7 -10.33 12.83 -3.62
C ILE A 7 -9.53 14.11 -3.65
N VAL A 8 -8.26 14.03 -4.06
CA VAL A 8 -7.38 15.19 -4.21
C VAL A 8 -7.03 15.31 -5.68
N GLU A 9 -7.59 16.32 -6.33
CA GLU A 9 -7.56 16.58 -7.75
C GLU A 9 -7.80 18.07 -7.98
N ASP A 10 -6.97 18.76 -8.73
CA ASP A 10 -7.09 20.20 -9.00
C ASP A 10 -8.05 20.52 -10.14
N ASP A 11 -8.22 19.59 -11.09
CA ASP A 11 -9.25 19.70 -12.14
C ASP A 11 -10.63 19.38 -11.53
N LEU A 12 -11.44 20.43 -11.34
CA LEU A 12 -12.76 20.32 -10.71
C LEU A 12 -13.74 19.42 -11.48
N ASP A 13 -13.65 19.35 -12.80
CA ASP A 13 -14.52 18.51 -13.62
C ASP A 13 -14.15 17.03 -13.44
N GLN A 14 -12.86 16.70 -13.42
CA GLN A 14 -12.38 15.37 -13.13
C GLN A 14 -12.71 14.97 -11.69
N GLN A 15 -12.46 15.85 -10.73
CA GLN A 15 -12.77 15.66 -9.32
C GLN A 15 -14.25 15.29 -9.13
N GLN A 16 -15.17 16.09 -9.73
CA GLN A 16 -16.60 15.86 -9.65
C GLN A 16 -17.01 14.54 -10.33
N ASN A 17 -16.41 14.21 -11.47
CA ASN A 17 -16.67 12.95 -12.18
C ASN A 17 -16.30 11.73 -11.32
N TYR A 18 -15.15 11.76 -10.63
CA TYR A 18 -14.76 10.71 -9.69
C TYR A 18 -15.70 10.65 -8.50
N ALA A 19 -16.04 11.80 -7.90
CA ALA A 19 -16.95 11.88 -6.77
C ALA A 19 -18.32 11.25 -7.11
N ASP A 20 -18.93 11.66 -8.22
CA ASP A 20 -20.23 11.14 -8.66
C ASP A 20 -20.20 9.64 -8.94
N ALA A 21 -19.12 9.17 -9.57
CA ALA A 21 -18.97 7.76 -9.89
C ALA A 21 -18.84 6.90 -8.61
N LEU A 22 -18.07 7.36 -7.64
CA LEU A 22 -17.88 6.67 -6.37
C LEU A 22 -19.13 6.73 -5.49
N GLN A 23 -19.84 7.86 -5.48
CA GLN A 23 -21.12 7.99 -4.78
C GLN A 23 -22.18 7.02 -5.35
N ARG A 24 -22.28 6.89 -6.67
CA ARG A 24 -23.15 5.89 -7.31
C ARG A 24 -22.80 4.43 -6.91
N LYS A 25 -21.56 4.18 -6.46
CA LYS A 25 -21.11 2.87 -5.96
C LYS A 25 -21.28 2.71 -4.44
N GLY A 26 -21.89 3.72 -3.77
CA GLY A 26 -22.22 3.69 -2.35
C GLY A 26 -21.11 4.18 -1.42
N PHE A 27 -20.10 4.89 -1.94
CA PHE A 27 -19.11 5.58 -1.14
C PHE A 27 -19.58 6.99 -0.76
N ARG A 28 -19.06 7.51 0.34
CA ARG A 28 -19.07 8.94 0.64
C ARG A 28 -17.79 9.54 0.08
N THR A 29 -17.83 10.80 -0.34
CA THR A 29 -16.66 11.48 -0.89
C THR A 29 -16.45 12.83 -0.22
N VAL A 30 -15.20 13.22 -0.06
CA VAL A 30 -14.76 14.58 0.27
C VAL A 30 -13.67 14.96 -0.73
N CYS A 31 -13.71 16.19 -1.23
CA CYS A 31 -12.85 16.64 -2.30
C CYS A 31 -11.95 17.78 -1.83
N PHE A 32 -10.71 17.79 -2.33
CA PHE A 32 -9.71 18.82 -2.09
C PHE A 32 -9.02 19.15 -3.41
N SER A 33 -8.73 20.43 -3.66
CA SER A 33 -8.16 20.90 -4.92
C SER A 33 -6.70 21.36 -4.81
N SER A 34 -6.14 21.33 -3.62
CA SER A 34 -4.76 21.76 -3.38
C SER A 34 -4.07 20.93 -2.28
N VAL A 35 -2.74 21.03 -2.25
CA VAL A 35 -1.91 20.38 -1.21
C VAL A 35 -2.31 20.87 0.18
N GLU A 36 -2.54 22.16 0.34
CA GLU A 36 -2.86 22.76 1.64
C GLU A 36 -4.22 22.30 2.15
N GLU A 37 -5.26 22.38 1.31
CA GLU A 37 -6.60 21.90 1.65
C GLU A 37 -6.60 20.42 2.00
N ALA A 38 -5.89 19.59 1.20
CA ALA A 38 -5.82 18.16 1.44
C ALA A 38 -5.16 17.82 2.79
N LEU A 39 -4.04 18.47 3.13
CA LEU A 39 -3.33 18.19 4.39
C LEU A 39 -4.11 18.59 5.62
N GLN A 40 -4.91 19.66 5.54
CA GLN A 40 -5.78 20.10 6.62
C GLN A 40 -7.05 19.25 6.68
N GLY A 41 -7.68 19.04 5.52
CA GLY A 41 -8.95 18.35 5.40
C GLY A 41 -8.87 16.85 5.69
N ILE A 42 -7.88 16.14 5.19
CA ILE A 42 -7.71 14.71 5.44
C ILE A 42 -7.58 14.42 6.93
N SER A 43 -6.80 15.21 7.67
CA SER A 43 -6.67 15.04 9.12
C SER A 43 -7.97 15.31 9.89
N LYS A 44 -8.84 16.20 9.38
CA LYS A 44 -10.12 16.55 10.01
C LYS A 44 -11.21 15.53 9.67
N GLU A 45 -11.32 15.17 8.41
CA GLU A 45 -12.38 14.30 7.88
C GLU A 45 -12.11 12.81 8.15
N ASN A 46 -10.85 12.43 8.40
CA ASN A 46 -10.39 11.08 8.68
C ASN A 46 -10.95 10.03 7.68
N PRO A 47 -10.63 10.16 6.38
CA PRO A 47 -11.16 9.28 5.35
C PRO A 47 -10.60 7.85 5.49
N ASP A 48 -11.35 6.88 4.95
CA ASP A 48 -10.95 5.47 4.92
C ASP A 48 -9.94 5.17 3.80
N LEU A 49 -9.85 6.04 2.78
CA LEU A 49 -8.91 5.93 1.66
C LEU A 49 -8.71 7.30 1.00
N VAL A 50 -7.52 7.56 0.49
CA VAL A 50 -7.19 8.75 -0.30
C VAL A 50 -6.92 8.37 -1.75
N LEU A 51 -7.67 8.97 -2.68
CA LEU A 51 -7.40 8.99 -4.11
C LEU A 51 -6.69 10.30 -4.43
N LEU A 52 -5.49 10.24 -5.02
CA LEU A 52 -4.56 11.35 -5.03
C LEU A 52 -3.92 11.53 -6.40
N ASP A 53 -4.12 12.68 -7.04
CA ASP A 53 -3.29 13.04 -8.19
C ASP A 53 -1.88 13.43 -7.74
N VAL A 54 -0.90 13.20 -8.59
CA VAL A 54 0.50 13.59 -8.37
C VAL A 54 0.69 15.07 -8.62
N VAL A 55 0.10 15.59 -9.71
CA VAL A 55 0.19 17.00 -10.11
C VAL A 55 -1.01 17.73 -9.54
N LEU A 56 -0.78 18.82 -8.82
CA LEU A 56 -1.84 19.64 -8.21
C LEU A 56 -1.57 21.11 -8.53
N GLY A 57 -2.23 21.63 -9.57
CA GLY A 57 -2.01 22.98 -10.09
C GLY A 57 -0.59 23.15 -10.62
N GLU A 58 0.15 24.12 -10.08
CA GLU A 58 1.55 24.35 -10.44
C GLU A 58 2.54 23.42 -9.73
N ASP A 59 2.09 22.70 -8.68
CA ASP A 59 2.93 21.75 -7.93
C ASP A 59 2.98 20.39 -8.64
N SER A 60 4.04 20.17 -9.39
CA SER A 60 4.23 18.94 -10.14
C SER A 60 4.47 17.69 -9.28
N GLU A 61 4.73 17.85 -7.98
CA GLU A 61 4.97 16.77 -7.01
C GLU A 61 4.05 16.85 -5.76
N GLY A 62 3.00 17.65 -5.84
CA GLY A 62 2.08 17.93 -4.74
C GLY A 62 1.52 16.67 -4.11
N GLY A 63 1.09 15.71 -4.93
CA GLY A 63 0.59 14.42 -4.44
C GLY A 63 1.64 13.60 -3.70
N PHE A 64 2.88 13.57 -4.18
CA PHE A 64 3.97 12.88 -3.46
C PHE A 64 4.27 13.56 -2.12
N THR A 65 4.17 14.90 -2.07
CA THR A 65 4.33 15.67 -0.84
C THR A 65 3.23 15.34 0.18
N ILE A 66 1.97 15.25 -0.25
CA ILE A 66 0.85 14.84 0.60
C ILE A 66 1.07 13.42 1.12
N CYS A 67 1.35 12.47 0.23
CA CYS A 67 1.59 11.07 0.59
C CYS A 67 2.68 10.94 1.66
N ARG A 68 3.83 11.60 1.46
CA ARG A 68 4.93 11.60 2.44
C ARG A 68 4.50 12.14 3.80
N LYS A 69 3.82 13.30 3.83
CA LYS A 69 3.39 13.93 5.08
C LYS A 69 2.37 13.09 5.84
N LEU A 70 1.44 12.41 5.15
CA LEU A 70 0.49 11.49 5.80
C LEU A 70 1.22 10.31 6.43
N LEU A 71 2.16 9.69 5.71
CA LEU A 71 2.95 8.57 6.21
C LEU A 71 3.89 8.95 7.37
N ASP A 72 4.51 10.14 7.31
CA ASP A 72 5.37 10.66 8.39
C ASP A 72 4.60 10.93 9.68
N ARG A 73 3.31 11.25 9.59
CA ARG A 73 2.40 11.37 10.75
C ARG A 73 2.00 10.02 11.35
N GLY A 74 2.31 8.92 10.66
CA GLY A 74 1.88 7.57 11.04
C GLY A 74 0.45 7.25 10.61
N ASP A 75 -0.13 8.06 9.73
CA ASP A 75 -1.46 7.79 9.16
C ASP A 75 -1.40 6.51 8.33
N ASN A 76 -2.14 5.50 8.74
CA ASN A 76 -2.18 4.19 8.05
C ASN A 76 -3.33 4.12 7.03
N ILE A 77 -3.66 5.26 6.42
CA ILE A 77 -4.74 5.37 5.43
C ILE A 77 -4.24 4.83 4.09
N PRO A 78 -4.98 3.93 3.42
CA PRO A 78 -4.65 3.50 2.06
C PRO A 78 -4.62 4.68 1.09
N ILE A 79 -3.55 4.81 0.31
CA ILE A 79 -3.39 5.85 -0.70
C ILE A 79 -3.30 5.19 -2.07
N ILE A 80 -4.12 5.66 -3.02
CA ILE A 80 -4.05 5.31 -4.45
C ILE A 80 -3.64 6.57 -5.20
N PHE A 81 -2.53 6.52 -5.93
CA PHE A 81 -2.27 7.54 -6.94
C PHE A 81 -3.12 7.30 -8.18
N LEU A 82 -3.76 8.35 -8.67
CA LEU A 82 -4.50 8.36 -9.95
C LEU A 82 -4.08 9.60 -10.72
N THR A 83 -3.23 9.45 -11.74
CA THR A 83 -2.52 10.57 -12.36
C THR A 83 -2.25 10.30 -13.84
N ASP A 84 -2.05 11.37 -14.62
CA ASP A 84 -1.60 11.28 -16.02
C ASP A 84 -0.11 10.90 -16.14
N ARG A 85 0.65 10.95 -15.04
CA ARG A 85 2.05 10.53 -15.05
C ARG A 85 2.14 9.01 -15.20
N SER A 86 2.58 8.58 -16.38
CA SER A 86 2.70 7.17 -16.75
C SER A 86 4.13 6.65 -16.70
N ASP A 87 5.11 7.51 -16.40
CA ASP A 87 6.51 7.13 -16.35
C ASP A 87 6.76 6.10 -15.24
N GLU A 88 7.55 5.08 -15.57
CA GLU A 88 7.92 4.02 -14.63
C GLU A 88 8.59 4.58 -13.38
N ILE A 89 9.39 5.65 -13.52
CA ILE A 89 10.09 6.30 -12.42
C ILE A 89 9.10 6.86 -11.40
N ASP A 90 8.06 7.54 -11.85
CA ASP A 90 7.03 8.12 -10.98
C ASP A 90 6.19 7.04 -10.29
N GLN A 91 5.83 5.98 -11.02
CA GLN A 91 5.13 4.82 -10.44
C GLN A 91 5.96 4.16 -9.34
N VAL A 92 7.23 3.88 -9.64
CA VAL A 92 8.18 3.31 -8.69
C VAL A 92 8.34 4.22 -7.47
N PHE A 93 8.43 5.54 -7.68
CA PHE A 93 8.60 6.51 -6.60
C PHE A 93 7.36 6.57 -5.69
N GLY A 94 6.16 6.68 -6.25
CA GLY A 94 4.90 6.71 -5.49
C GLY A 94 4.71 5.45 -4.63
N LEU A 95 5.01 4.28 -5.19
CA LEU A 95 4.92 3.02 -4.45
C LEU A 95 6.01 2.88 -3.39
N ARG A 96 7.23 3.37 -3.65
CA ARG A 96 8.32 3.43 -2.66
C ARG A 96 7.99 4.36 -1.49
N LEU A 97 7.27 5.45 -1.73
CA LEU A 97 6.75 6.30 -0.67
C LEU A 97 5.84 5.53 0.28
N GLY A 98 5.16 4.49 -0.18
CA GLY A 98 4.26 3.68 0.63
C GLY A 98 2.80 3.73 0.19
N ALA A 99 2.51 4.28 -0.99
CA ALA A 99 1.18 4.17 -1.57
C ALA A 99 0.79 2.71 -1.77
N TRP A 100 -0.50 2.42 -1.62
CA TRP A 100 -1.03 1.07 -1.75
C TRP A 100 -1.25 0.66 -3.20
N ASP A 101 -1.50 1.63 -4.08
CA ASP A 101 -1.66 1.40 -5.52
C ASP A 101 -1.26 2.67 -6.31
N TYR A 102 -0.95 2.50 -7.60
CA TYR A 102 -0.67 3.57 -8.54
C TYR A 102 -1.38 3.28 -9.85
N GLN A 103 -2.25 4.16 -10.28
CA GLN A 103 -3.06 4.03 -11.49
C GLN A 103 -2.85 5.21 -12.40
N THR A 104 -2.70 4.94 -13.70
CA THR A 104 -2.61 5.99 -14.72
C THR A 104 -3.98 6.31 -15.29
N LYS A 105 -4.23 7.58 -15.53
CA LYS A 105 -5.38 8.04 -16.32
C LYS A 105 -5.15 7.72 -17.82
N PRO A 106 -6.18 7.42 -18.61
CA PRO A 106 -7.56 7.21 -18.18
C PRO A 106 -7.78 5.83 -17.57
N ILE A 107 -8.61 5.76 -16.53
CA ILE A 107 -9.02 4.51 -15.89
C ILE A 107 -10.54 4.34 -15.98
N SER A 108 -10.99 3.10 -16.15
CA SER A 108 -12.42 2.79 -16.01
C SER A 108 -12.88 3.05 -14.58
N LEU A 109 -13.92 3.88 -14.40
CA LEU A 109 -14.48 4.20 -13.09
C LEU A 109 -15.02 2.95 -12.36
N ALA A 110 -15.49 1.95 -13.12
CA ALA A 110 -15.88 0.67 -12.52
C ALA A 110 -14.67 -0.10 -11.97
N LEU A 111 -13.55 -0.13 -12.70
CA LEU A 111 -12.31 -0.76 -12.24
C LEU A 111 -11.74 -0.03 -11.02
N LEU A 112 -11.73 1.31 -11.02
CA LEU A 112 -11.30 2.12 -9.89
C LEU A 112 -12.10 1.80 -8.63
N ALA A 113 -13.44 1.74 -8.75
CA ALA A 113 -14.31 1.40 -7.62
C ALA A 113 -14.03 0.00 -7.05
N GLU A 114 -13.77 -1.00 -7.88
CA GLU A 114 -13.44 -2.36 -7.41
C GLU A 114 -12.06 -2.41 -6.75
N ARG A 115 -11.07 -1.63 -7.23
CA ARG A 115 -9.77 -1.48 -6.56
C ARG A 115 -9.92 -0.86 -5.17
N ILE A 116 -10.67 0.24 -5.07
CA ILE A 116 -10.97 0.89 -3.79
C ILE A 116 -11.63 -0.10 -2.81
N LYS A 117 -12.66 -0.84 -3.24
CA LYS A 117 -13.32 -1.86 -2.39
C LYS A 117 -12.33 -2.91 -1.90
N SER A 118 -11.46 -3.40 -2.80
CA SER A 118 -10.46 -4.42 -2.43
C SER A 118 -9.49 -3.90 -1.38
N LEU A 119 -8.97 -2.68 -1.55
CA LEU A 119 -8.04 -2.07 -0.60
C LEU A 119 -8.69 -1.75 0.75
N LEU A 120 -9.92 -1.25 0.75
CA LEU A 120 -10.68 -1.00 1.98
C LEU A 120 -10.95 -2.29 2.76
N ARG A 121 -11.28 -3.38 2.06
CA ARG A 121 -11.48 -4.69 2.71
C ARG A 121 -10.20 -5.15 3.42
N ILE A 122 -9.05 -5.01 2.77
CA ILE A 122 -7.74 -5.36 3.33
C ILE A 122 -7.43 -4.44 4.52
N HIS A 123 -7.68 -3.15 4.39
CA HIS A 123 -7.43 -2.18 5.47
C HIS A 123 -8.29 -2.47 6.70
N LEU A 124 -9.59 -2.69 6.53
CA LEU A 124 -10.51 -3.04 7.63
C LEU A 124 -10.11 -4.34 8.32
N ALA A 125 -9.73 -5.37 7.55
CA ALA A 125 -9.26 -6.63 8.13
C ALA A 125 -8.04 -6.44 9.03
N ARG A 126 -7.10 -5.56 8.65
CA ARG A 126 -5.92 -5.21 9.45
C ARG A 126 -6.28 -4.44 10.72
N THR A 127 -7.20 -3.48 10.64
CA THR A 127 -7.58 -2.62 11.76
C THR A 127 -8.41 -3.39 12.81
N THR A 128 -9.31 -4.27 12.38
CA THR A 128 -10.16 -5.06 13.30
C THR A 128 -9.35 -6.04 14.14
N GLN A 129 -8.24 -6.58 13.61
CA GLN A 129 -7.37 -7.47 14.39
C GLN A 129 -6.57 -6.75 15.48
N HIS A 130 -6.26 -5.47 15.31
CA HIS A 130 -5.60 -4.70 16.37
C HIS A 130 -6.47 -4.59 17.63
N SER A 131 -7.79 -4.67 17.48
CA SER A 131 -8.76 -4.67 18.59
C SER A 131 -9.07 -6.04 19.17
N LEU A 132 -8.74 -7.13 18.47
CA LEU A 132 -9.11 -8.51 18.81
C LEU A 132 -7.94 -9.43 19.18
N SER A 133 -6.73 -8.90 19.39
CA SER A 133 -5.54 -9.68 19.75
C SER A 133 -5.58 -10.40 21.11
N LYS A 134 -6.78 -10.69 21.62
CA LYS A 134 -7.03 -11.53 22.81
C LYS A 134 -7.71 -12.89 22.54
N LEU A 135 -7.91 -13.29 21.27
CA LEU A 135 -8.50 -14.57 20.91
C LEU A 135 -7.56 -15.33 19.95
N GLU A 136 -7.34 -16.59 20.26
CA GLU A 136 -6.35 -17.49 19.66
C GLU A 136 -6.45 -17.56 18.11
N PRO A 137 -5.31 -17.50 17.37
CA PRO A 137 -5.31 -17.68 15.94
C PRO A 137 -5.18 -19.14 15.55
N ASN A 138 -6.05 -19.60 14.66
CA ASN A 138 -5.80 -20.77 13.81
C ASN A 138 -4.77 -20.38 12.74
N THR A 139 -3.49 -20.39 13.09
CA THR A 139 -2.40 -20.04 12.15
C THR A 139 -1.20 -20.93 12.41
N GLU A 140 -0.60 -21.42 11.35
CA GLU A 140 0.66 -22.15 11.42
C GLU A 140 1.73 -21.27 12.09
N HIS A 141 2.04 -21.58 13.33
CA HIS A 141 3.16 -20.98 14.04
C HIS A 141 4.46 -21.47 13.44
N ASP A 142 5.14 -20.66 12.64
CA ASP A 142 6.55 -20.85 12.37
C ASP A 142 7.33 -20.53 13.65
N GLN A 143 8.33 -21.36 13.99
CA GLN A 143 9.21 -21.18 15.17
C GLN A 143 9.97 -19.84 15.18
N THR A 144 9.89 -19.07 14.10
CA THR A 144 10.52 -17.75 13.95
C THR A 144 9.76 -16.59 14.60
N GLY A 145 8.52 -16.80 15.11
CA GLY A 145 7.69 -15.73 15.66
C GLY A 145 6.96 -14.89 14.60
N LEU A 146 7.05 -15.29 13.33
CA LEU A 146 6.29 -14.67 12.23
C LEU A 146 4.90 -15.33 12.10
N ILE A 147 3.86 -14.51 12.05
CA ILE A 147 2.50 -14.93 11.73
C ILE A 147 2.05 -14.22 10.46
N ILE A 148 1.55 -14.97 9.49
CA ILE A 148 0.99 -14.45 8.22
C ILE A 148 -0.46 -14.87 8.08
N ASP A 149 -1.33 -13.92 7.79
CA ASP A 149 -2.71 -14.13 7.39
C ASP A 149 -2.88 -13.58 5.97
N GLU A 150 -2.91 -14.48 4.98
CA GLU A 150 -2.98 -14.07 3.57
C GLU A 150 -4.36 -13.51 3.19
N GLU A 151 -5.44 -14.01 3.79
CA GLU A 151 -6.78 -13.52 3.49
C GLU A 151 -6.94 -12.06 3.91
N LYS A 152 -6.35 -11.68 5.03
CA LYS A 152 -6.37 -10.33 5.57
C LYS A 152 -5.17 -9.48 5.14
N SER A 153 -4.22 -10.07 4.40
CA SER A 153 -2.93 -9.45 4.06
C SER A 153 -2.19 -8.90 5.30
N PHE A 154 -2.21 -9.65 6.38
CA PHE A 154 -1.69 -9.26 7.68
C PHE A 154 -0.40 -10.02 8.01
N ALA A 155 0.56 -9.31 8.62
CA ALA A 155 1.78 -9.89 9.17
C ALA A 155 2.02 -9.39 10.60
N SER A 156 2.41 -10.30 11.49
CA SER A 156 2.94 -9.94 12.81
C SER A 156 4.28 -10.62 13.08
N TRP A 157 5.10 -9.97 13.89
CA TRP A 157 6.44 -10.41 14.27
C TRP A 157 6.55 -10.37 15.78
N HIS A 158 6.80 -11.51 16.43
CA HIS A 158 6.81 -11.63 17.89
C HIS A 158 5.59 -10.99 18.58
N GLY A 159 4.39 -11.21 18.00
CA GLY A 159 3.13 -10.68 18.52
C GLY A 159 2.84 -9.21 18.20
N GLN A 160 3.75 -8.50 17.53
CA GLN A 160 3.55 -7.10 17.11
C GLN A 160 3.20 -7.02 15.63
N THR A 161 2.19 -6.20 15.28
CA THR A 161 1.79 -5.99 13.88
C THR A 161 2.88 -5.28 13.09
N VAL A 162 3.23 -5.82 11.90
CA VAL A 162 4.17 -5.19 10.97
C VAL A 162 3.37 -4.35 9.96
N PRO A 163 3.55 -3.02 9.90
CA PRO A 163 2.77 -2.13 9.04
C PRO A 163 3.25 -2.18 7.58
N LEU A 164 3.05 -3.33 6.91
CA LEU A 164 3.42 -3.53 5.52
C LEU A 164 2.38 -2.90 4.58
N THR A 165 2.84 -2.32 3.46
CA THR A 165 1.95 -2.03 2.33
C THR A 165 1.50 -3.34 1.68
N LEU A 166 0.46 -3.29 0.84
CA LEU A 166 -0.03 -4.48 0.15
C LEU A 166 1.05 -5.12 -0.74
N THR A 167 1.85 -4.30 -1.43
CA THR A 167 2.95 -4.76 -2.27
C THR A 167 4.06 -5.42 -1.44
N GLU A 168 4.45 -4.80 -0.33
CA GLU A 168 5.43 -5.36 0.59
C GLU A 168 4.95 -6.68 1.19
N PHE A 169 3.67 -6.77 1.55
CA PHE A 169 3.07 -8.00 2.04
C PHE A 169 3.12 -9.12 0.99
N ARG A 170 2.74 -8.82 -0.26
CA ARG A 170 2.80 -9.80 -1.36
C ARG A 170 4.22 -10.29 -1.63
N ILE A 171 5.20 -9.40 -1.59
CA ILE A 171 6.63 -9.76 -1.73
C ILE A 171 7.07 -10.65 -0.56
N LEU A 172 6.73 -10.29 0.69
CA LEU A 172 7.04 -11.09 1.86
C LEU A 172 6.50 -12.52 1.73
N VAL A 173 5.20 -12.65 1.40
CA VAL A 173 4.54 -13.96 1.23
C VAL A 173 5.17 -14.75 0.08
N ALA A 174 5.50 -14.11 -1.04
CA ALA A 174 6.12 -14.77 -2.17
C ALA A 174 7.52 -15.34 -1.82
N VAL A 175 8.34 -14.57 -1.10
CA VAL A 175 9.66 -15.02 -0.63
C VAL A 175 9.53 -16.12 0.42
N LEU A 176 8.57 -16.02 1.36
CA LEU A 176 8.29 -17.03 2.36
C LEU A 176 7.89 -18.37 1.71
N LYS A 177 6.97 -18.36 0.76
CA LYS A 177 6.51 -19.56 0.03
C LYS A 177 7.60 -20.22 -0.80
N ALA A 178 8.52 -19.42 -1.33
CA ALA A 178 9.65 -19.93 -2.11
C ALA A 178 10.73 -20.60 -1.23
N GLY A 179 10.71 -20.36 0.07
CA GLY A 179 11.60 -21.01 1.02
C GLY A 179 13.08 -20.80 0.68
N SER A 180 13.89 -21.83 0.98
CA SER A 180 15.34 -21.81 0.73
C SER A 180 15.72 -21.85 -0.76
N GLU A 181 14.84 -22.36 -1.63
CA GLU A 181 15.06 -22.36 -3.07
C GLU A 181 15.10 -20.94 -3.62
N GLY A 182 14.28 -20.07 -3.07
CA GLY A 182 14.19 -18.65 -3.43
C GLY A 182 13.31 -18.39 -4.63
N ILE A 183 13.07 -17.12 -4.87
CA ILE A 183 12.25 -16.60 -5.96
C ILE A 183 13.05 -15.57 -6.75
N ASP A 184 13.00 -15.65 -8.07
CA ASP A 184 13.69 -14.72 -8.95
C ASP A 184 12.96 -13.37 -9.05
N TYR A 185 13.68 -12.36 -9.57
CA TYR A 185 13.13 -11.01 -9.70
C TYR A 185 11.91 -10.95 -10.62
N SER A 186 11.87 -11.73 -11.70
CA SER A 186 10.76 -11.74 -12.65
C SER A 186 9.48 -12.22 -11.98
N ALA A 187 9.55 -13.34 -11.28
CA ALA A 187 8.44 -13.89 -10.52
C ALA A 187 7.98 -12.96 -9.38
N LEU A 188 8.92 -12.26 -8.71
CA LEU A 188 8.58 -11.24 -7.72
C LEU A 188 7.84 -10.06 -8.35
N CYS A 189 8.27 -9.60 -9.53
CA CYS A 189 7.59 -8.54 -10.26
C CYS A 189 6.14 -8.92 -10.60
N GLU A 190 5.89 -10.14 -11.06
CA GLU A 190 4.54 -10.64 -11.33
C GLU A 190 3.64 -10.62 -10.08
N LYS A 191 4.21 -10.97 -8.90
CA LYS A 191 3.46 -10.97 -7.63
C LYS A 191 3.06 -9.57 -7.15
N THR A 192 3.73 -8.51 -7.60
CA THR A 192 3.33 -7.14 -7.26
C THR A 192 2.03 -6.71 -7.95
N MET A 193 1.58 -7.44 -8.98
CA MET A 193 0.44 -7.12 -9.84
C MET A 193 0.56 -5.74 -10.53
N GLN A 194 1.76 -5.25 -10.71
CA GLN A 194 2.07 -3.99 -11.40
C GLN A 194 2.62 -4.30 -12.79
N ARG A 195 2.23 -3.52 -13.79
CA ARG A 195 2.58 -3.78 -15.19
C ARG A 195 4.08 -3.67 -15.50
N MET A 196 4.81 -2.85 -14.74
CA MET A 196 6.26 -2.65 -14.92
C MET A 196 6.94 -2.47 -13.56
N VAL A 197 7.63 -3.50 -13.09
CA VAL A 197 8.43 -3.47 -11.86
C VAL A 197 9.85 -3.88 -12.19
N THR A 198 10.82 -3.06 -11.82
CA THR A 198 12.24 -3.36 -12.01
C THR A 198 12.83 -4.08 -10.80
N ASN A 199 13.99 -4.73 -11.00
CA ASN A 199 14.76 -5.32 -9.90
C ASN A 199 15.09 -4.28 -8.81
N GLY A 200 15.34 -3.02 -9.20
CA GLY A 200 15.59 -1.92 -8.27
C GLY A 200 14.38 -1.61 -7.37
N THR A 201 13.16 -1.76 -7.90
CA THR A 201 11.91 -1.58 -7.15
C THR A 201 11.73 -2.69 -6.11
N ILE A 202 11.95 -3.95 -6.51
CA ILE A 202 11.89 -5.09 -5.59
C ILE A 202 12.91 -4.92 -4.46
N ASN A 203 14.16 -4.53 -4.78
CA ASN A 203 15.20 -4.29 -3.76
C ASN A 203 14.77 -3.23 -2.74
N SER A 204 14.09 -2.18 -3.19
CA SER A 204 13.60 -1.12 -2.32
C SER A 204 12.46 -1.60 -1.40
N HIS A 205 11.51 -2.36 -1.94
CA HIS A 205 10.46 -2.97 -1.13
C HIS A 205 11.05 -3.92 -0.07
N VAL A 206 12.00 -4.78 -0.44
CA VAL A 206 12.67 -5.67 0.53
C VAL A 206 13.42 -4.88 1.59
N LYS A 207 14.09 -3.78 1.22
CA LYS A 207 14.73 -2.88 2.19
C LYS A 207 13.72 -2.29 3.17
N ASN A 208 12.57 -1.85 2.68
CA ASN A 208 11.49 -1.31 3.52
C ASN A 208 10.86 -2.38 4.42
N ILE A 209 10.63 -3.59 3.91
CA ILE A 209 10.15 -4.72 4.72
C ILE A 209 11.11 -4.95 5.89
N ARG A 210 12.40 -5.13 5.62
CA ARG A 210 13.42 -5.33 6.68
C ARG A 210 13.43 -4.19 7.70
N LYS A 211 13.35 -2.93 7.23
CA LYS A 211 13.29 -1.75 8.12
C LYS A 211 12.09 -1.80 9.05
N LYS A 212 10.90 -2.17 8.54
CA LYS A 212 9.66 -2.23 9.31
C LYS A 212 9.68 -3.35 10.35
N PHE A 213 10.23 -4.52 10.00
CA PHE A 213 10.43 -5.61 10.96
C PHE A 213 11.43 -5.25 12.04
N ASN A 214 12.59 -4.69 11.68
CA ASN A 214 13.63 -4.31 12.64
C ASN A 214 13.19 -3.17 13.58
N ALA A 215 12.26 -2.32 13.16
CA ALA A 215 11.68 -1.27 14.00
C ALA A 215 10.88 -1.81 15.20
N LEU A 216 10.49 -3.10 15.17
CA LEU A 216 9.79 -3.77 16.27
C LEU A 216 10.72 -4.32 17.36
N GLY A 217 12.02 -4.01 17.31
CA GLY A 217 12.98 -4.36 18.34
C GLY A 217 13.57 -5.77 18.26
N HIS A 218 13.25 -6.54 17.22
CA HIS A 218 13.80 -7.86 16.95
C HIS A 218 14.50 -7.88 15.59
N GLU A 219 15.71 -8.48 15.54
CA GLU A 219 16.47 -8.57 14.30
C GLU A 219 15.75 -9.46 13.29
N PHE A 220 15.46 -8.91 12.10
CA PHE A 220 14.81 -9.63 11.02
C PHE A 220 15.80 -9.94 9.89
N THR A 221 16.26 -11.18 9.82
CA THR A 221 17.25 -11.65 8.84
C THR A 221 16.70 -12.72 7.89
N CYS A 222 15.41 -13.04 7.99
CA CYS A 222 14.79 -14.16 7.27
C CYS A 222 14.78 -13.99 5.73
N ILE A 223 14.72 -12.77 5.21
CA ILE A 223 14.83 -12.53 3.77
C ILE A 223 16.31 -12.37 3.42
N ARG A 224 16.87 -13.30 2.65
CA ARG A 224 18.27 -13.27 2.19
C ARG A 224 18.35 -13.00 0.70
N ASN A 225 19.35 -12.22 0.30
CA ASN A 225 19.64 -12.00 -1.10
C ASN A 225 20.26 -13.27 -1.72
N LYS A 226 19.82 -13.66 -2.93
CA LYS A 226 20.43 -14.69 -3.77
C LYS A 226 21.06 -13.97 -4.98
N PRO A 227 22.37 -13.69 -4.96
CA PRO A 227 23.01 -12.84 -5.96
C PRO A 227 22.73 -13.28 -7.40
N GLY A 228 22.35 -12.31 -8.25
CA GLY A 228 22.01 -12.58 -9.66
C GLY A 228 20.68 -13.29 -9.90
N PHE A 229 19.96 -13.67 -8.85
CA PHE A 229 18.71 -14.42 -8.95
C PHE A 229 17.52 -13.65 -8.36
N GLY A 230 17.57 -13.29 -7.06
CA GLY A 230 16.46 -12.65 -6.35
C GLY A 230 16.60 -12.80 -4.84
N TYR A 231 15.58 -13.34 -4.20
CA TYR A 231 15.54 -13.50 -2.74
C TYR A 231 15.12 -14.90 -2.33
N ARG A 232 15.55 -15.32 -1.13
CA ARG A 232 15.15 -16.57 -0.50
C ARG A 232 14.76 -16.35 0.96
N TRP A 233 13.97 -17.26 1.49
CA TRP A 233 13.65 -17.30 2.91
C TRP A 233 14.62 -18.21 3.66
N GLU A 234 15.22 -17.72 4.71
CA GLU A 234 15.99 -18.52 5.67
C GLU A 234 15.36 -18.38 7.05
N LYS A 235 15.14 -19.48 7.73
CA LYS A 235 14.72 -19.44 9.13
C LYS A 235 15.89 -18.90 9.97
N SER A 236 15.62 -17.92 10.82
CA SER A 236 16.59 -17.37 11.77
C SER A 236 16.90 -18.40 12.87
#